data_f07004503bee8b4ee7550dc8af0af5d7
#
_entry.id   f07004503bee8b4ee7550dc8af0af5d7
#
_cell.length_a   1.000
_cell.length_b   1.000
_cell.length_c   1.000
_cell.angle_alpha   90.00
_cell.angle_beta   90.00
_cell.angle_gamma   90.00
#
_symmetry.space_group_name_H-M   'P 1'
#
loop_
_entity.id
_entity.type
_entity.pdbx_description
1 polymer ?
#
loop_
_entity_poly.entity_id
_entity_poly.type
_entity_poly.pdbx_seq_one_letter_code
_entity_poly.pdbx_strand_id
1 'polypeptide(L)'
;MSARTVSARVSTTPSVGIAVESKRPERPYATLAPYFAQLFEPRGIRRWFVSSSTLVASAGLAGGRHLDVGAGTCRYSRYWARAGFRSVCLDMLHQMLVRARLDGTGGRLVRVCGTLDCLRHEPVFDLATAIDDVVSYVGAQEGGLDRFLGQLAPRIRPGGLFLFDFITPDGRRRYTFRNSRAVRGGRITADSRGRFDEAARLLSVDLTLETPDHVAHERHVMRLYSVEEIEAALRRQGFDVIVVTDLYDGLGVSFRAGEPSYDVLARRR
;
A
#
# COMPACT_ATOMS: atom_id res chain seq x y z
N MET A 1 -49.40 -21.04 -65.88
CA MET A 1 -48.11 -20.32 -65.70
C MET A 1 -48.04 -19.95 -64.26
N SER A 2 -47.20 -20.67 -63.53
CA SER A 2 -47.10 -20.59 -62.03
C SER A 2 -45.93 -19.76 -61.67
N ALA A 3 -46.15 -18.66 -60.88
CA ALA A 3 -45.11 -17.82 -60.34
C ALA A 3 -44.60 -18.43 -59.03
N ARG A 4 -43.32 -18.75 -58.97
CA ARG A 4 -42.61 -19.18 -57.75
C ARG A 4 -42.14 -17.95 -56.95
N THR A 5 -42.67 -17.81 -55.76
CA THR A 5 -42.19 -16.80 -54.74
C THR A 5 -40.97 -17.39 -54.10
N VAL A 6 -39.85 -16.66 -54.16
CA VAL A 6 -38.61 -16.97 -53.46
C VAL A 6 -38.63 -16.30 -52.11
N SER A 7 -38.70 -17.10 -51.04
CA SER A 7 -38.59 -16.62 -49.65
C SER A 7 -37.12 -16.48 -49.25
N ALA A 8 -36.66 -15.29 -48.97
CA ALA A 8 -35.35 -15.03 -48.41
C ALA A 8 -35.35 -15.37 -46.92
N ARG A 9 -34.53 -16.33 -46.51
CA ARG A 9 -34.24 -16.60 -45.08
C ARG A 9 -33.27 -15.60 -44.57
N VAL A 10 -33.69 -14.79 -43.59
CA VAL A 10 -32.81 -13.96 -42.80
C VAL A 10 -32.08 -14.86 -41.82
N SER A 11 -30.78 -14.97 -41.99
CA SER A 11 -29.87 -15.65 -41.04
C SER A 11 -29.61 -14.76 -39.86
N THR A 12 -30.17 -15.07 -38.70
CA THR A 12 -29.81 -14.45 -37.43
C THR A 12 -28.57 -15.13 -36.90
N THR A 13 -27.44 -14.46 -36.99
CA THR A 13 -26.19 -14.83 -36.29
C THR A 13 -26.40 -14.74 -34.79
N PRO A 14 -26.08 -15.77 -33.99
CA PRO A 14 -26.13 -15.64 -32.53
C PRO A 14 -25.00 -14.69 -32.07
N SER A 15 -25.37 -13.68 -31.34
CA SER A 15 -24.42 -12.86 -30.58
C SER A 15 -23.69 -13.76 -29.59
N VAL A 16 -22.39 -13.91 -29.77
CA VAL A 16 -21.50 -14.55 -28.81
C VAL A 16 -21.46 -13.65 -27.58
N GLY A 17 -22.25 -14.00 -26.58
CA GLY A 17 -22.16 -13.43 -25.27
C GLY A 17 -20.80 -13.80 -24.69
N ILE A 18 -19.92 -12.81 -24.49
CA ILE A 18 -18.70 -13.01 -23.74
C ILE A 18 -19.13 -13.30 -22.31
N ALA A 19 -19.05 -14.59 -21.92
CA ALA A 19 -19.18 -14.96 -20.52
C ALA A 19 -18.05 -14.28 -19.73
N VAL A 20 -18.40 -13.27 -18.96
CA VAL A 20 -17.49 -12.69 -17.97
C VAL A 20 -17.35 -13.74 -16.86
N GLU A 21 -16.32 -14.56 -16.96
CA GLU A 21 -15.92 -15.48 -15.92
C GLU A 21 -15.63 -14.64 -14.68
N SER A 22 -16.42 -14.80 -13.62
CA SER A 22 -16.19 -14.16 -12.32
C SER A 22 -14.95 -14.81 -11.69
N LYS A 23 -13.77 -14.41 -12.12
CA LYS A 23 -12.53 -14.75 -11.42
C LYS A 23 -12.64 -14.28 -9.98
N ARG A 24 -12.22 -15.13 -9.03
CA ARG A 24 -12.03 -14.72 -7.63
C ARG A 24 -11.28 -13.40 -7.64
N PRO A 25 -11.68 -12.42 -6.79
CA PRO A 25 -10.98 -11.14 -6.74
C PRO A 25 -9.49 -11.40 -6.52
N GLU A 26 -8.67 -10.84 -7.40
CA GLU A 26 -7.23 -10.94 -7.29
C GLU A 26 -6.77 -10.26 -5.99
N ARG A 27 -5.59 -10.65 -5.50
CA ARG A 27 -5.00 -10.03 -4.31
C ARG A 27 -4.87 -8.52 -4.57
N PRO A 28 -5.07 -7.67 -3.54
CA PRO A 28 -4.85 -6.23 -3.66
C PRO A 28 -3.53 -5.92 -4.36
N TYR A 29 -3.56 -4.96 -5.29
CA TYR A 29 -2.43 -4.52 -6.13
C TYR A 29 -1.92 -5.53 -7.18
N ALA A 30 -2.46 -6.73 -7.31
CA ALA A 30 -1.93 -7.72 -8.27
C ALA A 30 -2.06 -7.26 -9.73
N THR A 31 -3.22 -6.73 -10.11
CA THR A 31 -3.47 -6.18 -11.46
C THR A 31 -3.00 -4.75 -11.60
N LEU A 32 -3.00 -4.01 -10.50
CA LEU A 32 -2.58 -2.60 -10.45
C LEU A 32 -1.06 -2.43 -10.56
N ALA A 33 -0.27 -3.41 -10.12
CA ALA A 33 1.19 -3.33 -10.04
C ALA A 33 1.89 -2.80 -11.30
N PRO A 34 1.51 -3.20 -12.55
CA PRO A 34 2.13 -2.67 -13.76
C PRO A 34 1.99 -1.16 -13.94
N TYR A 35 0.94 -0.59 -13.39
CA TYR A 35 0.53 0.81 -13.61
C TYR A 35 0.65 1.65 -12.34
N PHE A 36 1.03 1.03 -11.21
CA PHE A 36 1.01 1.64 -9.88
C PHE A 36 1.78 2.97 -9.84
N ALA A 37 3.03 2.98 -10.30
CA ALA A 37 3.85 4.18 -10.29
C ALA A 37 3.29 5.30 -11.19
N GLN A 38 2.60 4.95 -12.28
CA GLN A 38 2.00 5.92 -13.20
C GLN A 38 0.76 6.59 -12.62
N LEU A 39 -0.04 5.83 -11.87
CA LEU A 39 -1.33 6.28 -11.32
C LEU A 39 -1.19 6.89 -9.91
N PHE A 40 -0.25 6.39 -9.11
CA PHE A 40 -0.18 6.65 -7.67
C PHE A 40 1.20 7.13 -7.18
N GLU A 41 2.10 7.58 -8.07
CA GLU A 41 3.36 8.13 -7.60
C GLU A 41 3.11 9.43 -6.81
N PRO A 42 3.39 9.46 -5.49
CA PRO A 42 3.08 10.62 -4.68
C PRO A 42 4.02 11.76 -5.02
N ARG A 43 3.43 12.92 -5.34
CA ARG A 43 4.20 14.15 -5.61
C ARG A 43 5.02 14.62 -4.40
N GLY A 44 4.65 14.18 -3.19
CA GLY A 44 5.25 14.59 -1.92
C GLY A 44 6.30 13.65 -1.35
N ILE A 45 6.59 12.48 -1.95
CA ILE A 45 7.44 11.45 -1.35
C ILE A 45 8.81 11.96 -0.88
N ARG A 46 9.45 12.87 -1.64
CA ARG A 46 10.73 13.44 -1.24
C ARG A 46 10.60 14.31 0.02
N ARG A 47 9.54 15.11 0.10
CA ARG A 47 9.27 15.97 1.27
C ARG A 47 8.94 15.10 2.48
N TRP A 48 8.04 14.12 2.31
CA TRP A 48 7.74 13.16 3.36
C TRP A 48 9.02 12.49 3.89
N PHE A 49 9.90 12.04 3.00
CA PHE A 49 11.19 11.45 3.38
C PHE A 49 12.05 12.44 4.20
N VAL A 50 12.15 13.69 3.79
CA VAL A 50 12.92 14.70 4.53
C VAL A 50 12.38 14.86 5.94
N SER A 51 11.06 14.99 6.11
CA SER A 51 10.43 15.13 7.43
C SER A 51 10.58 13.84 8.26
N SER A 52 10.32 12.68 7.69
CA SER A 52 10.46 11.41 8.38
C SER A 52 11.90 11.09 8.77
N SER A 53 12.87 11.39 7.91
CA SER A 53 14.29 11.20 8.21
C SER A 53 14.78 12.15 9.29
N THR A 54 14.27 13.39 9.34
CA THR A 54 14.55 14.35 10.42
C THR A 54 13.99 13.82 11.74
N LEU A 55 12.76 13.30 11.76
CA LEU A 55 12.15 12.68 12.94
C LEU A 55 12.96 11.49 13.45
N VAL A 56 13.36 10.60 12.57
CA VAL A 56 14.17 9.42 12.89
C VAL A 56 15.54 9.84 13.43
N ALA A 57 16.18 10.86 12.83
CA ALA A 57 17.45 11.41 13.30
C ALA A 57 17.32 12.06 14.68
N SER A 58 16.25 12.83 14.93
CA SER A 58 15.96 13.45 16.23
C SER A 58 15.72 12.40 17.33
N ALA A 59 15.24 11.21 16.95
CA ALA A 59 15.12 10.06 17.83
C ALA A 59 16.46 9.30 18.02
N GLY A 60 17.59 9.81 17.51
CA GLY A 60 18.94 9.28 17.72
C GLY A 60 19.37 8.23 16.71
N LEU A 61 18.72 8.11 15.54
CA LEU A 61 19.08 7.12 14.54
C LEU A 61 19.42 7.79 13.20
N ALA A 62 20.70 7.65 12.75
CA ALA A 62 21.21 8.25 11.52
C ALA A 62 21.62 7.23 10.45
N GLY A 63 21.45 5.93 10.70
CA GLY A 63 21.82 4.85 9.79
C GLY A 63 21.59 3.49 10.40
N GLY A 64 21.97 2.42 9.70
CA GLY A 64 21.84 1.05 10.18
C GLY A 64 21.07 0.14 9.23
N ARG A 65 20.48 -0.92 9.78
CA ARG A 65 19.64 -1.88 9.04
C ARG A 65 18.18 -1.43 9.06
N HIS A 66 17.59 -1.33 7.89
CA HIS A 66 16.22 -0.91 7.70
C HIS A 66 15.38 -2.04 7.10
N LEU A 67 14.20 -2.27 7.66
CA LEU A 67 13.17 -3.15 7.13
C LEU A 67 11.98 -2.33 6.67
N ASP A 68 11.60 -2.46 5.39
CA ASP A 68 10.38 -1.85 4.86
C ASP A 68 9.36 -2.96 4.60
N VAL A 69 8.28 -2.98 5.37
CA VAL A 69 7.21 -3.99 5.29
C VAL A 69 6.10 -3.45 4.38
N GLY A 70 5.64 -4.28 3.42
CA GLY A 70 4.72 -3.84 2.38
C GLY A 70 5.38 -2.84 1.43
N ALA A 71 6.66 -3.05 1.13
CA ALA A 71 7.52 -2.08 0.41
C ALA A 71 7.05 -1.74 -1.00
N GLY A 72 6.14 -2.54 -1.59
CA GLY A 72 5.62 -2.34 -2.93
C GLY A 72 6.72 -2.23 -3.98
N THR A 73 6.78 -1.11 -4.69
CA THR A 73 7.85 -0.80 -5.66
C THR A 73 9.12 -0.24 -5.01
N CYS A 74 9.29 -0.40 -3.71
CA CYS A 74 10.43 0.05 -2.89
C CYS A 74 10.72 1.56 -3.00
N ARG A 75 9.71 2.37 -3.28
CA ARG A 75 9.90 3.81 -3.52
C ARG A 75 10.35 4.56 -2.27
N TYR A 76 9.86 4.17 -1.07
CA TYR A 76 10.28 4.74 0.21
C TYR A 76 11.65 4.19 0.63
N SER A 77 11.83 2.88 0.58
CA SER A 77 13.11 2.21 0.92
C SER A 77 14.28 2.75 0.13
N ARG A 78 14.07 3.17 -1.13
CA ARG A 78 15.11 3.76 -1.96
C ARG A 78 15.70 5.04 -1.36
N TYR A 79 14.87 5.86 -0.72
CA TYR A 79 15.36 7.08 -0.04
C TYR A 79 16.17 6.74 1.20
N TRP A 80 15.71 5.76 2.01
CA TRP A 80 16.48 5.27 3.16
C TRP A 80 17.82 4.65 2.75
N ALA A 81 17.84 3.86 1.67
CA ALA A 81 19.08 3.30 1.13
C ALA A 81 20.05 4.38 0.64
N ARG A 82 19.56 5.44 0.01
CA ARG A 82 20.37 6.61 -0.41
C ARG A 82 20.89 7.42 0.78
N ALA A 83 20.16 7.45 1.88
CA ALA A 83 20.59 8.06 3.14
C ALA A 83 21.56 7.19 3.95
N GLY A 84 21.99 6.02 3.40
CA GLY A 84 23.02 5.19 4.01
C GLY A 84 22.51 3.95 4.76
N PHE A 85 21.20 3.76 4.89
CA PHE A 85 20.63 2.56 5.48
C PHE A 85 20.81 1.33 4.59
N ARG A 86 20.99 0.15 5.20
CA ARG A 86 20.91 -1.14 4.50
C ARG A 86 19.47 -1.63 4.54
N SER A 87 18.74 -1.45 3.44
CA SER A 87 17.30 -1.64 3.38
C SER A 87 16.92 -3.03 2.85
N VAL A 88 16.06 -3.72 3.58
CA VAL A 88 15.35 -4.92 3.14
C VAL A 88 13.92 -4.52 2.82
N CYS A 89 13.52 -4.65 1.55
CA CYS A 89 12.16 -4.40 1.07
C CYS A 89 11.40 -5.72 1.08
N LEU A 90 10.47 -5.86 2.00
CA LEU A 90 9.62 -7.03 2.15
C LEU A 90 8.24 -6.74 1.57
N ASP A 91 7.81 -7.53 0.59
CA ASP A 91 6.45 -7.45 0.03
C ASP A 91 5.97 -8.83 -0.40
N MET A 92 4.69 -9.11 -0.20
CA MET A 92 4.10 -10.39 -0.60
C MET A 92 3.83 -10.48 -2.11
N LEU A 93 3.89 -9.36 -2.83
CA LEU A 93 3.62 -9.28 -4.27
C LEU A 93 4.92 -9.14 -5.06
N HIS A 94 5.37 -10.23 -5.65
CA HIS A 94 6.53 -10.23 -6.55
C HIS A 94 6.38 -9.21 -7.67
N GLN A 95 5.17 -9.03 -8.22
CA GLN A 95 4.87 -8.08 -9.30
C GLN A 95 5.17 -6.62 -8.92
N MET A 96 5.06 -6.27 -7.64
CA MET A 96 5.45 -4.95 -7.14
C MET A 96 6.97 -4.84 -7.04
N LEU A 97 7.63 -5.81 -6.42
CA LEU A 97 9.07 -5.81 -6.17
C LEU A 97 9.93 -5.77 -7.44
N VAL A 98 9.51 -6.47 -8.51
CA VAL A 98 10.28 -6.48 -9.77
C VAL A 98 10.28 -5.12 -10.47
N ARG A 99 9.36 -4.22 -10.10
CA ARG A 99 9.25 -2.87 -10.62
C ARG A 99 10.03 -1.82 -9.82
N ALA A 100 10.72 -2.26 -8.77
CA ALA A 100 11.54 -1.39 -7.95
C ALA A 100 12.69 -0.80 -8.76
N ARG A 101 12.84 0.52 -8.68
CA ARG A 101 13.99 1.24 -9.23
C ARG A 101 15.10 1.25 -8.18
N LEU A 102 16.27 0.69 -8.52
CA LEU A 102 17.39 0.52 -7.58
C LEU A 102 18.50 1.55 -7.80
N ASP A 103 18.32 2.48 -8.73
CA ASP A 103 19.28 3.51 -9.06
C ASP A 103 19.65 4.37 -7.84
N GLY A 104 20.95 4.62 -7.67
CA GLY A 104 21.48 5.44 -6.58
C GLY A 104 21.46 4.82 -5.18
N THR A 105 21.14 3.52 -5.06
CA THR A 105 21.13 2.82 -3.75
C THR A 105 22.51 2.26 -3.36
N GLY A 106 23.45 2.19 -4.29
CA GLY A 106 24.80 1.67 -4.04
C GLY A 106 24.81 0.22 -3.50
N GLY A 107 23.87 -0.61 -3.95
CA GLY A 107 23.74 -2.00 -3.49
C GLY A 107 23.16 -2.18 -2.07
N ARG A 108 22.70 -1.09 -1.44
CA ARG A 108 22.17 -1.13 -0.06
C ARG A 108 20.72 -1.58 0.03
N LEU A 109 20.05 -1.91 -1.08
CA LEU A 109 18.65 -2.29 -1.11
C LEU A 109 18.50 -3.72 -1.63
N VAL A 110 17.89 -4.59 -0.81
CA VAL A 110 17.57 -5.98 -1.13
C VAL A 110 16.05 -6.15 -1.13
N ARG A 111 15.52 -6.93 -2.07
CA ARG A 111 14.10 -7.25 -2.19
C ARG A 111 13.84 -8.68 -1.74
N VAL A 112 12.84 -8.86 -0.89
CA VAL A 112 12.40 -10.17 -0.38
C VAL A 112 10.90 -10.30 -0.68
N CYS A 113 10.53 -11.33 -1.44
CA CYS A 113 9.13 -11.64 -1.70
C CYS A 113 8.61 -12.56 -0.61
N GLY A 114 7.68 -12.08 0.21
CA GLY A 114 7.10 -12.83 1.32
C GLY A 114 6.47 -11.96 2.39
N THR A 115 6.22 -12.56 3.55
CA THR A 115 5.73 -11.93 4.76
C THR A 115 6.80 -11.91 5.86
N LEU A 116 6.50 -11.34 7.02
CA LEU A 116 7.44 -11.34 8.15
C LEU A 116 7.92 -12.75 8.53
N ASP A 117 7.11 -13.79 8.30
CA ASP A 117 7.47 -15.18 8.58
C ASP A 117 8.66 -15.69 7.75
N CYS A 118 8.98 -15.04 6.62
CA CYS A 118 10.15 -15.35 5.80
C CYS A 118 11.47 -14.82 6.39
N LEU A 119 11.40 -13.96 7.41
CA LEU A 119 12.54 -13.36 8.07
C LEU A 119 12.83 -14.08 9.38
N ARG A 120 14.12 -14.18 9.74
CA ARG A 120 14.50 -14.70 11.05
C ARG A 120 13.89 -13.87 12.18
N HIS A 121 13.55 -14.54 13.27
CA HIS A 121 13.00 -13.94 14.47
C HIS A 121 14.13 -13.44 15.39
N GLU A 122 14.91 -12.47 14.87
CA GLU A 122 16.11 -11.94 15.53
C GLU A 122 16.10 -10.41 15.51
N PRO A 123 16.55 -9.75 16.57
CA PRO A 123 16.55 -8.28 16.67
C PRO A 123 17.69 -7.64 15.87
N VAL A 124 17.52 -7.61 14.54
CA VAL A 124 18.57 -7.15 13.62
C VAL A 124 18.34 -5.79 13.00
N PHE A 125 17.11 -5.26 13.05
CA PHE A 125 16.79 -3.98 12.41
C PHE A 125 16.83 -2.82 13.39
N ASP A 126 17.44 -1.73 12.94
CA ASP A 126 17.52 -0.44 13.66
C ASP A 126 16.27 0.39 13.42
N LEU A 127 15.74 0.32 12.19
CA LEU A 127 14.53 0.99 11.72
C LEU A 127 13.63 -0.02 11.01
N ALA A 128 12.35 -0.02 11.32
CA ALA A 128 11.31 -0.61 10.48
C ALA A 128 10.39 0.49 9.94
N THR A 129 9.90 0.32 8.71
CA THR A 129 8.84 1.16 8.13
C THR A 129 7.70 0.31 7.58
N ALA A 130 6.47 0.87 7.58
CA ALA A 130 5.28 0.28 6.97
C ALA A 130 4.41 1.43 6.45
N ILE A 131 4.65 1.88 5.21
CA ILE A 131 4.11 3.12 4.65
C ILE A 131 3.12 2.84 3.52
N ASP A 132 2.18 3.76 3.30
CA ASP A 132 1.01 3.64 2.42
C ASP A 132 -0.01 2.62 2.97
N ASP A 133 -0.47 2.86 4.19
CA ASP A 133 -1.58 2.15 4.84
C ASP A 133 -1.37 0.64 5.08
N VAL A 134 -0.14 0.16 5.08
CA VAL A 134 0.19 -1.26 5.33
C VAL A 134 -0.44 -1.76 6.63
N VAL A 135 -0.41 -0.94 7.68
CA VAL A 135 -1.01 -1.25 9.00
C VAL A 135 -2.52 -1.48 8.89
N SER A 136 -3.20 -0.72 8.05
CA SER A 136 -4.64 -0.87 7.80
C SER A 136 -4.96 -2.18 7.05
N TYR A 137 -4.11 -2.56 6.08
CA TYR A 137 -4.26 -3.83 5.35
C TYR A 137 -4.03 -5.05 6.24
N VAL A 138 -2.96 -5.08 7.02
CA VAL A 138 -2.67 -6.18 7.93
C VAL A 138 -3.70 -6.23 9.07
N GLY A 139 -4.22 -5.09 9.46
CA GLY A 139 -5.27 -4.96 10.46
C GLY A 139 -6.59 -5.64 10.10
N ALA A 140 -6.88 -5.77 8.81
CA ALA A 140 -8.06 -6.47 8.30
C ALA A 140 -7.87 -8.00 8.20
N GLN A 141 -6.65 -8.51 8.44
CA GLN A 141 -6.34 -9.95 8.41
C GLN A 141 -6.58 -10.59 9.79
N GLU A 142 -6.58 -11.92 9.82
CA GLU A 142 -6.70 -12.67 11.07
C GLU A 142 -5.59 -12.31 12.06
N GLY A 143 -5.97 -12.04 13.32
CA GLY A 143 -5.08 -11.56 14.38
C GLY A 143 -4.70 -10.08 14.26
N GLY A 144 -5.01 -9.43 13.14
CA GLY A 144 -4.94 -7.98 12.96
C GLY A 144 -3.61 -7.34 13.33
N LEU A 145 -3.69 -6.14 13.86
CA LEU A 145 -2.54 -5.31 14.25
C LEU A 145 -1.69 -5.96 15.34
N ASP A 146 -2.30 -6.62 16.32
CA ASP A 146 -1.55 -7.26 17.43
C ASP A 146 -0.66 -8.40 16.92
N ARG A 147 -1.15 -9.24 16.00
CA ARG A 147 -0.34 -10.28 15.36
C ARG A 147 0.81 -9.68 14.56
N PHE A 148 0.51 -8.66 13.76
CA PHE A 148 1.54 -7.99 12.96
C PHE A 148 2.65 -7.39 13.83
N LEU A 149 2.28 -6.63 14.87
CA LEU A 149 3.24 -6.03 15.78
C LEU A 149 4.00 -7.09 16.59
N GLY A 150 3.33 -8.17 17.02
CA GLY A 150 3.96 -9.31 17.69
C GLY A 150 4.99 -10.03 16.82
N GLN A 151 4.79 -10.08 15.50
CA GLN A 151 5.77 -10.59 14.55
C GLN A 151 6.88 -9.57 14.26
N LEU A 152 6.58 -8.28 14.20
CA LEU A 152 7.54 -7.23 13.86
C LEU A 152 8.50 -6.93 15.02
N ALA A 153 7.97 -6.77 16.23
CA ALA A 153 8.69 -6.31 17.40
C ALA A 153 9.99 -7.12 17.67
N PRO A 154 10.00 -8.46 17.62
CA PRO A 154 11.22 -9.23 17.87
C PRO A 154 12.32 -9.05 16.81
N ARG A 155 12.01 -8.45 15.68
CA ARG A 155 12.96 -8.19 14.59
C ARG A 155 13.62 -6.82 14.70
N ILE A 156 13.04 -5.92 15.50
CA ILE A 156 13.60 -4.61 15.79
C ILE A 156 14.41 -4.73 17.09
N ARG A 157 15.65 -4.24 17.09
CA ARG A 157 16.49 -4.25 18.29
C ARG A 157 15.90 -3.39 19.41
N PRO A 158 16.18 -3.64 20.69
CA PRO A 158 15.87 -2.73 21.76
C PRO A 158 16.44 -1.32 21.46
N GLY A 159 15.62 -0.29 21.65
CA GLY A 159 15.94 1.09 21.24
C GLY A 159 15.77 1.41 19.77
N GLY A 160 15.53 0.41 18.90
CA GLY A 160 15.22 0.61 17.48
C GLY A 160 13.86 1.25 17.25
N LEU A 161 13.63 1.75 16.05
CA LEU A 161 12.49 2.57 15.70
C LEU A 161 11.53 1.87 14.73
N PHE A 162 10.23 2.14 14.88
CA PHE A 162 9.19 1.78 13.94
C PHE A 162 8.45 3.03 13.50
N LEU A 163 8.49 3.32 12.18
CA LEU A 163 7.79 4.43 11.53
C LEU A 163 6.74 3.87 10.57
N PHE A 164 5.50 4.28 10.72
CA PHE A 164 4.41 3.84 9.86
C PHE A 164 3.33 4.90 9.75
N ASP A 165 2.46 4.77 8.75
CA ASP A 165 1.26 5.57 8.62
C ASP A 165 -0.01 4.72 8.80
N PHE A 166 -1.10 5.39 9.13
CA PHE A 166 -2.43 4.80 9.18
C PHE A 166 -3.51 5.86 8.94
N ILE A 167 -4.69 5.41 8.56
CA ILE A 167 -5.87 6.27 8.39
C ILE A 167 -6.90 6.02 9.49
N THR A 168 -7.52 7.10 9.92
CA THR A 168 -8.68 7.05 10.81
C THR A 168 -9.98 6.92 10.02
N PRO A 169 -11.11 6.60 10.67
CA PRO A 169 -12.43 6.59 10.02
C PRO A 169 -12.76 7.89 9.28
N ASP A 170 -12.25 9.03 9.71
CA ASP A 170 -12.48 10.33 9.03
C ASP A 170 -11.73 10.44 7.71
N GLY A 171 -10.59 9.76 7.57
CA GLY A 171 -9.81 9.71 6.33
C GLY A 171 -10.36 8.77 5.25
N ARG A 172 -11.46 8.03 5.52
CA ARG A 172 -12.01 6.99 4.62
C ARG A 172 -12.37 7.48 3.22
N ARG A 173 -12.72 8.76 3.05
CA ARG A 173 -13.15 9.34 1.76
C ARG A 173 -12.05 9.37 0.71
N ARG A 174 -10.78 9.33 1.11
CA ARG A 174 -9.62 9.31 0.20
C ARG A 174 -9.61 8.10 -0.74
N TYR A 175 -10.36 7.04 -0.40
CA TYR A 175 -10.47 5.83 -1.21
C TYR A 175 -11.62 5.82 -2.22
N THR A 176 -12.33 6.96 -2.35
CA THR A 176 -13.29 7.16 -3.43
C THR A 176 -12.73 8.21 -4.38
N PHE A 177 -12.12 7.74 -5.47
CA PHE A 177 -11.42 8.61 -6.42
C PHE A 177 -11.47 8.06 -7.84
N ARG A 178 -11.14 8.91 -8.81
CA ARG A 178 -10.86 8.52 -10.18
C ARG A 178 -9.53 9.15 -10.63
N ASN A 179 -8.52 8.30 -10.85
CA ASN A 179 -7.22 8.70 -11.38
C ASN A 179 -7.08 8.25 -12.82
N SER A 180 -6.50 9.10 -13.66
CA SER A 180 -6.36 8.82 -15.08
C SER A 180 -5.05 9.34 -15.64
N ARG A 181 -4.39 8.57 -16.50
CA ARG A 181 -3.14 8.95 -17.17
C ARG A 181 -3.17 8.58 -18.64
N ALA A 182 -2.72 9.49 -19.49
CA ALA A 182 -2.46 9.19 -20.88
C ALA A 182 -1.20 8.31 -20.99
N VAL A 183 -1.27 7.29 -21.83
CA VAL A 183 -0.16 6.38 -22.16
C VAL A 183 -0.10 6.20 -23.67
N ARG A 184 0.97 5.57 -24.14
CA ARG A 184 1.06 5.22 -25.57
C ARG A 184 -0.06 4.22 -25.90
N GLY A 185 -0.89 4.56 -26.86
CA GLY A 185 -2.02 3.73 -27.30
C GLY A 185 -3.36 4.00 -26.60
N GLY A 186 -3.42 4.98 -25.66
CA GLY A 186 -4.71 5.31 -25.02
C GLY A 186 -4.59 5.94 -23.64
N ARG A 187 -5.37 5.44 -22.71
CA ARG A 187 -5.48 5.95 -21.34
C ARG A 187 -5.59 4.81 -20.34
N ILE A 188 -4.98 4.99 -19.19
CA ILE A 188 -5.19 4.12 -18.03
C ILE A 188 -6.05 4.89 -17.03
N THR A 189 -7.10 4.25 -16.51
CA THR A 189 -7.98 4.84 -15.49
C THR A 189 -8.12 3.87 -14.32
N ALA A 190 -7.96 4.37 -13.10
CA ALA A 190 -8.33 3.69 -11.87
C ALA A 190 -9.53 4.42 -11.25
N ASP A 191 -10.67 3.75 -11.17
CA ASP A 191 -11.89 4.20 -10.51
C ASP A 191 -12.06 3.39 -9.22
N SER A 192 -12.16 4.09 -8.09
CA SER A 192 -12.17 3.49 -6.77
C SER A 192 -13.38 3.96 -5.97
N ARG A 193 -14.05 3.03 -5.28
CA ARG A 193 -15.23 3.29 -4.45
C ARG A 193 -15.08 2.62 -3.10
N GLY A 194 -14.92 3.43 -2.05
CA GLY A 194 -14.85 3.00 -0.67
C GLY A 194 -16.23 2.88 -0.02
N ARG A 195 -16.44 1.81 0.75
CA ARG A 195 -17.60 1.61 1.63
C ARG A 195 -17.10 1.26 3.02
N PHE A 196 -17.49 2.03 4.02
CA PHE A 196 -17.06 1.86 5.40
C PHE A 196 -18.18 1.24 6.24
N ASP A 197 -17.85 0.15 6.91
CA ASP A 197 -18.65 -0.47 7.96
C ASP A 197 -18.18 0.05 9.32
N GLU A 198 -18.99 0.89 9.95
CA GLU A 198 -18.65 1.50 11.25
C GLU A 198 -18.56 0.48 12.38
N ALA A 199 -19.43 -0.54 12.38
CA ALA A 199 -19.46 -1.54 13.45
C ALA A 199 -18.22 -2.46 13.39
N ALA A 200 -17.85 -2.89 12.20
CA ALA A 200 -16.65 -3.71 11.98
C ALA A 200 -15.36 -2.88 11.89
N ARG A 201 -15.46 -1.54 11.71
CA ARG A 201 -14.33 -0.65 11.44
C ARG A 201 -13.57 -1.04 10.17
N LEU A 202 -14.26 -1.63 9.19
CA LEU A 202 -13.69 -2.10 7.94
C LEU A 202 -14.07 -1.19 6.78
N LEU A 203 -13.08 -0.79 6.01
CA LEU A 203 -13.23 -0.10 4.74
C LEU A 203 -13.01 -1.10 3.61
N SER A 204 -14.07 -1.38 2.85
CA SER A 204 -14.00 -2.16 1.61
C SER A 204 -13.89 -1.21 0.43
N VAL A 205 -12.91 -1.42 -0.44
CA VAL A 205 -12.65 -0.59 -1.62
C VAL A 205 -12.73 -1.45 -2.85
N ASP A 206 -13.71 -1.19 -3.71
CA ASP A 206 -13.81 -1.78 -5.04
C ASP A 206 -13.08 -0.86 -6.02
N LEU A 207 -12.05 -1.39 -6.68
CA LEU A 207 -11.23 -0.66 -7.65
C LEU A 207 -11.40 -1.30 -9.03
N THR A 208 -11.72 -0.47 -10.01
CA THR A 208 -11.74 -0.84 -11.43
C THR A 208 -10.58 -0.18 -12.14
N LEU A 209 -9.74 -1.01 -12.78
CA LEU A 209 -8.63 -0.57 -13.62
C LEU A 209 -9.02 -0.77 -15.08
N GLU A 210 -9.13 0.32 -15.82
CA GLU A 210 -9.34 0.31 -17.27
C GLU A 210 -8.02 0.65 -17.97
N THR A 211 -7.62 -0.19 -18.91
CA THR A 211 -6.45 0.02 -19.77
C THR A 211 -6.89 -0.03 -21.23
N PRO A 212 -6.04 0.34 -22.22
CA PRO A 212 -6.39 0.18 -23.62
C PRO A 212 -6.76 -1.26 -24.02
N ASP A 213 -6.22 -2.25 -23.30
CA ASP A 213 -6.29 -3.66 -23.71
C ASP A 213 -7.29 -4.48 -22.86
N HIS A 214 -7.57 -4.05 -21.61
CA HIS A 214 -8.43 -4.83 -20.70
C HIS A 214 -9.01 -3.99 -19.57
N VAL A 215 -10.03 -4.55 -18.91
CA VAL A 215 -10.58 -4.07 -17.65
C VAL A 215 -10.34 -5.11 -16.56
N ALA A 216 -9.88 -4.68 -15.41
CA ALA A 216 -9.64 -5.53 -14.25
C ALA A 216 -10.29 -4.95 -12.98
N HIS A 217 -10.60 -5.84 -12.04
CA HIS A 217 -11.24 -5.47 -10.77
C HIS A 217 -10.44 -6.01 -9.60
N GLU A 218 -10.21 -5.18 -8.61
CA GLU A 218 -9.61 -5.55 -7.34
C GLU A 218 -10.53 -5.16 -6.19
N ARG A 219 -10.48 -5.94 -5.11
CA ARG A 219 -11.11 -5.58 -3.85
C ARG A 219 -10.06 -5.47 -2.78
N HIS A 220 -10.02 -4.32 -2.12
CA HIS A 220 -9.17 -4.04 -0.99
C HIS A 220 -10.02 -4.01 0.28
N VAL A 221 -9.52 -4.56 1.37
CA VAL A 221 -10.16 -4.49 2.68
C VAL A 221 -9.12 -4.00 3.68
N MET A 222 -9.49 -2.95 4.42
CA MET A 222 -8.62 -2.28 5.40
C MET A 222 -9.37 -2.09 6.70
N ARG A 223 -8.70 -2.24 7.84
CA ARG A 223 -9.22 -1.83 9.13
C ARG A 223 -8.75 -0.41 9.43
N LEU A 224 -9.69 0.44 9.82
CA LEU A 224 -9.40 1.81 10.24
C LEU A 224 -9.31 1.87 11.76
N TYR A 225 -8.33 2.62 12.27
CA TYR A 225 -8.01 2.71 13.69
C TYR A 225 -8.16 4.13 14.21
N SER A 226 -8.49 4.29 15.49
CA SER A 226 -8.25 5.55 16.18
C SER A 226 -6.78 5.63 16.64
N VAL A 227 -6.35 6.83 17.00
CA VAL A 227 -4.99 7.05 17.55
C VAL A 227 -4.80 6.23 18.84
N GLU A 228 -5.81 6.19 19.71
CA GLU A 228 -5.78 5.46 20.96
C GLU A 228 -5.67 3.94 20.77
N GLU A 229 -6.35 3.38 19.74
CA GLU A 229 -6.24 1.96 19.39
C GLU A 229 -4.81 1.61 18.95
N ILE A 230 -4.19 2.46 18.10
CA ILE A 230 -2.81 2.29 17.64
C ILE A 230 -1.84 2.36 18.82
N GLU A 231 -1.94 3.39 19.66
CA GLU A 231 -1.07 3.55 20.83
C GLU A 231 -1.21 2.38 21.82
N ALA A 232 -2.43 1.92 22.08
CA ALA A 232 -2.67 0.79 22.95
C ALA A 232 -2.05 -0.51 22.39
N ALA A 233 -2.17 -0.76 21.09
CA ALA A 233 -1.55 -1.92 20.43
C ALA A 233 -0.02 -1.86 20.50
N LEU A 234 0.58 -0.72 20.22
CA LEU A 234 2.03 -0.51 20.32
C LEU A 234 2.54 -0.77 21.74
N ARG A 235 1.88 -0.21 22.77
CA ARG A 235 2.26 -0.43 24.17
C ARG A 235 2.20 -1.90 24.57
N ARG A 236 1.13 -2.65 24.16
CA ARG A 236 1.01 -4.09 24.42
C ARG A 236 2.18 -4.89 23.81
N GLN A 237 2.67 -4.46 22.67
CA GLN A 237 3.76 -5.14 21.95
C GLN A 237 5.16 -4.57 22.26
N GLY A 238 5.28 -3.78 23.33
CA GLY A 238 6.55 -3.31 23.86
C GLY A 238 7.16 -2.16 23.05
N PHE A 239 6.33 -1.27 22.52
CA PHE A 239 6.76 -0.02 21.93
C PHE A 239 6.30 1.17 22.78
N ASP A 240 7.16 2.19 22.84
CA ASP A 240 6.83 3.51 23.35
C ASP A 240 6.63 4.48 22.20
N VAL A 241 5.47 5.14 22.14
CA VAL A 241 5.16 6.13 21.11
C VAL A 241 5.98 7.38 21.37
N ILE A 242 6.75 7.84 20.37
CA ILE A 242 7.52 9.08 20.41
C ILE A 242 6.66 10.24 19.92
N VAL A 243 6.00 10.05 18.77
CA VAL A 243 5.15 11.07 18.15
C VAL A 243 4.08 10.44 17.28
N VAL A 244 2.92 11.08 17.24
CA VAL A 244 1.86 10.91 16.25
C VAL A 244 1.68 12.26 15.56
N THR A 245 1.80 12.31 14.25
CA THR A 245 1.77 13.55 13.46
C THR A 245 1.28 13.29 12.06
N ASP A 246 0.87 14.33 11.36
CA ASP A 246 0.62 14.28 9.92
C ASP A 246 1.83 14.87 9.19
N LEU A 247 2.70 14.01 8.67
CA LEU A 247 3.88 14.45 7.91
C LEU A 247 3.54 14.99 6.53
N TYR A 248 2.38 14.64 5.98
CA TYR A 248 1.94 15.14 4.68
C TYR A 248 1.25 16.50 4.81
N ASP A 249 0.46 16.74 5.84
CA ASP A 249 -0.27 18.01 6.02
C ASP A 249 0.67 19.16 6.33
N GLY A 250 1.64 18.95 7.22
CA GLY A 250 2.71 19.92 7.52
C GLY A 250 3.58 20.33 6.32
N LEU A 251 3.48 19.61 5.20
CA LEU A 251 4.21 19.85 3.94
C LEU A 251 3.34 20.53 2.88
N GLY A 252 2.05 20.83 3.14
CA GLY A 252 1.11 21.32 2.15
C GLY A 252 0.90 20.35 0.99
N VAL A 253 1.06 19.05 1.23
CA VAL A 253 0.94 17.95 0.26
C VAL A 253 -0.16 16.98 0.69
N SER A 254 -1.12 17.45 1.48
CA SER A 254 -2.32 16.67 1.78
C SER A 254 -2.92 16.13 0.49
N PHE A 255 -3.22 14.83 0.44
CA PHE A 255 -3.93 14.25 -0.68
C PHE A 255 -5.29 14.93 -0.88
N ARG A 256 -5.90 15.40 0.20
CA ARG A 256 -7.01 16.35 0.26
C ARG A 256 -7.02 17.02 1.63
N ALA A 257 -7.11 18.34 1.68
CA ALA A 257 -7.26 19.08 2.93
C ALA A 257 -8.44 18.52 3.75
N GLY A 258 -8.19 18.16 5.02
CA GLY A 258 -9.20 17.67 5.95
C GLY A 258 -9.41 16.14 5.98
N GLU A 259 -8.54 15.33 5.36
CA GLU A 259 -8.59 13.87 5.48
C GLU A 259 -7.40 13.36 6.31
N PRO A 260 -7.58 13.12 7.62
CA PRO A 260 -6.48 12.81 8.51
C PRO A 260 -5.84 11.45 8.20
N SER A 261 -4.55 11.50 7.86
CA SER A 261 -3.62 10.38 7.83
C SER A 261 -2.55 10.70 8.85
N TYR A 262 -2.19 9.74 9.67
CA TYR A 262 -1.21 9.96 10.73
C TYR A 262 0.03 9.11 10.49
N ASP A 263 1.18 9.72 10.68
CA ASP A 263 2.47 9.05 10.80
C ASP A 263 2.79 8.84 12.27
N VAL A 264 3.27 7.66 12.63
CA VAL A 264 3.64 7.29 13.99
C VAL A 264 5.10 6.88 14.02
N LEU A 265 5.86 7.50 14.91
CA LEU A 265 7.19 7.04 15.27
C LEU A 265 7.14 6.44 16.68
N ALA A 266 7.56 5.18 16.80
CA ALA A 266 7.60 4.46 18.06
C ALA A 266 8.97 3.81 18.28
N ARG A 267 9.37 3.64 19.54
CA ARG A 267 10.63 3.02 19.95
C ARG A 267 10.38 1.66 20.56
N ARG A 268 11.13 0.66 20.16
CA ARG A 268 11.15 -0.67 20.79
C ARG A 268 11.81 -0.58 22.18
N ARG A 269 11.12 -1.02 23.22
CA ARG A 269 11.66 -1.19 24.57
C ARG A 269 12.74 -2.26 24.65
#